data_7d647860a52bd7164279f116431b7bec
#
_entry.id   7d647860a52bd7164279f116431b7bec
#
_cell.length_a   1.000
_cell.length_b   1.000
_cell.length_c   1.000
_cell.angle_alpha   90.00
_cell.angle_beta   90.00
_cell.angle_gamma   90.00
#
_symmetry.space_group_name_H-M   'P 1'
#
loop_
_entity.id
_entity.type
_entity.pdbx_description
1 polymer ?
#
loop_
_entity_poly.entity_id
_entity_poly.type
_entity_poly.pdbx_seq_one_letter_code
_entity_poly.pdbx_strand_id
1 'polypeptide(L)'
;YLKNIMSPWAVKRLHEFGGDISQFRVVKRYPSVLDQIGVSKTEPGDDNNQDISALVGKVNIRMLEDYSQDDPDAYSFSGGLCKANQGLMEFVEMFKAPIKVLHPLLTATQEGNYNTTEGMGSVPFDGVILAHSNESEWQTFRNNKHNEAFLDRVYIVKVPYCVRVTEEIEIYRKLLKHS
;
A
#
# COMPACT_ATOMS: atom_id res chain seq x y z
N TYR A 1 17.28 12.97 12.70
CA TYR A 1 15.92 13.30 12.23
C TYR A 1 15.63 12.73 10.84
N LEU A 2 16.45 13.00 9.83
CA LEU A 2 16.21 12.52 8.46
C LEU A 2 16.21 10.99 8.35
N LYS A 3 17.03 10.29 9.12
CA LYS A 3 17.12 8.82 9.07
C LYS A 3 15.80 8.11 9.41
N ASN A 4 14.95 8.73 10.22
CA ASN A 4 13.67 8.13 10.64
C ASN A 4 12.55 8.32 9.63
N ILE A 5 12.73 9.20 8.63
CA ILE A 5 11.73 9.50 7.59
C ILE A 5 12.21 9.10 6.19
N MET A 6 13.37 8.49 6.07
CA MET A 6 13.94 8.04 4.80
C MET A 6 13.84 6.51 4.69
N SER A 7 13.67 6.02 3.47
CA SER A 7 13.77 4.58 3.20
C SER A 7 15.20 4.06 3.48
N PRO A 8 15.36 2.77 3.74
CA PRO A 8 16.70 2.17 3.95
C PRO A 8 17.67 2.48 2.81
N TRP A 9 17.20 2.46 1.57
CA TRP A 9 17.98 2.85 0.39
C TRP A 9 18.47 4.30 0.47
N ALA A 10 17.58 5.22 0.82
CA ALA A 10 17.94 6.64 0.92
C ALA A 10 18.90 6.91 2.08
N VAL A 11 18.77 6.19 3.19
CA VAL A 11 19.71 6.27 4.31
C VAL A 11 21.11 5.81 3.89
N LYS A 12 21.22 4.70 3.13
CA LYS A 12 22.49 4.22 2.58
C LYS A 12 23.14 5.28 1.70
N ARG A 13 22.38 5.86 0.75
CA ARG A 13 22.88 6.95 -0.12
C ARG A 13 23.31 8.19 0.66
N LEU A 14 22.58 8.58 1.69
CA LEU A 14 22.95 9.71 2.53
C LEU A 14 24.31 9.49 3.22
N HIS A 15 24.59 8.26 3.66
CA HIS A 15 25.90 7.90 4.21
C HIS A 15 27.01 8.00 3.15
N GLU A 16 26.78 7.51 1.93
CA GLU A 16 27.72 7.61 0.82
C GLU A 16 28.04 9.07 0.44
N PHE A 17 27.05 9.95 0.58
CA PHE A 17 27.18 11.40 0.34
C PHE A 17 27.75 12.17 1.53
N GLY A 18 28.25 11.49 2.55
CA GLY A 18 28.80 12.14 3.75
C GLY A 18 27.78 12.96 4.54
N GLY A 19 26.49 12.68 4.37
CA GLY A 19 25.39 13.41 5.01
C GLY A 19 24.85 14.60 4.21
N ASP A 20 25.40 14.86 3.04
CA ASP A 20 24.97 15.98 2.19
C ASP A 20 23.72 15.63 1.37
N ILE A 21 22.57 16.13 1.81
CA ILE A 21 21.27 15.91 1.17
C ILE A 21 21.16 16.55 -0.23
N SER A 22 21.98 17.56 -0.53
CA SER A 22 21.95 18.28 -1.81
C SER A 22 22.43 17.42 -2.99
N GLN A 23 23.12 16.33 -2.73
CA GLN A 23 23.60 15.39 -3.75
C GLN A 23 22.51 14.44 -4.28
N PHE A 24 21.34 14.38 -3.62
CA PHE A 24 20.23 13.59 -4.15
C PHE A 24 19.67 14.21 -5.43
N ARG A 25 19.65 13.43 -6.48
CA ARG A 25 18.91 13.78 -7.69
C ARG A 25 17.45 13.48 -7.50
N VAL A 26 16.57 14.46 -7.72
CA VAL A 26 15.13 14.32 -7.60
C VAL A 26 14.44 14.50 -8.94
N VAL A 27 13.38 13.76 -9.16
CA VAL A 27 12.51 13.88 -10.33
C VAL A 27 11.12 14.25 -9.84
N LYS A 28 10.60 15.37 -10.34
CA LYS A 28 9.22 15.75 -10.05
C LYS A 28 8.28 14.85 -10.86
N ARG A 29 7.42 14.12 -10.15
CA ARG A 29 6.36 13.29 -10.75
C ARG A 29 5.00 13.75 -10.27
N TYR A 30 4.00 13.55 -11.11
CA TYR A 30 2.61 13.82 -10.76
C TYR A 30 1.90 12.50 -10.50
N PRO A 31 0.89 12.49 -9.59
CA PRO A 31 0.09 11.30 -9.37
C PRO A 31 -0.52 10.78 -10.68
N SER A 32 -0.37 9.49 -10.93
CA SER A 32 -0.88 8.81 -12.12
C SER A 32 -1.45 7.44 -11.74
N VAL A 33 -2.70 7.20 -12.10
CA VAL A 33 -3.34 5.89 -11.91
C VAL A 33 -2.75 4.86 -12.87
N LEU A 34 -2.45 5.26 -14.11
CA LEU A 34 -1.89 4.37 -15.12
C LEU A 34 -0.49 3.89 -14.75
N ASP A 35 0.36 4.81 -14.31
CA ASP A 35 1.74 4.50 -13.94
C ASP A 35 1.88 4.07 -12.48
N GLN A 36 0.79 4.08 -11.72
CA GLN A 36 0.76 3.81 -10.29
C GLN A 36 1.80 4.63 -9.51
N ILE A 37 1.78 5.93 -9.72
CA ILE A 37 2.62 6.91 -9.02
C ILE A 37 1.76 7.70 -8.06
N GLY A 38 2.01 7.60 -6.76
CA GLY A 38 1.18 8.22 -5.72
C GLY A 38 -0.26 7.67 -5.65
N VAL A 39 -0.63 6.78 -6.55
CA VAL A 39 -1.89 6.03 -6.52
C VAL A 39 -1.56 4.58 -6.85
N SER A 40 -1.92 3.66 -5.98
CA SER A 40 -1.69 2.23 -6.16
C SER A 40 -3.00 1.49 -6.04
N LYS A 41 -3.22 0.54 -6.94
CA LYS A 41 -4.34 -0.38 -6.85
C LYS A 41 -3.81 -1.78 -6.55
N THR A 42 -4.32 -2.40 -5.51
CA THR A 42 -3.95 -3.77 -5.10
C THR A 42 -5.21 -4.61 -5.02
N GLU A 43 -5.16 -5.78 -5.61
CA GLU A 43 -6.21 -6.79 -5.55
C GLU A 43 -5.65 -8.03 -4.84
N PRO A 44 -6.44 -8.73 -3.99
CA PRO A 44 -6.00 -10.01 -3.48
C PRO A 44 -5.80 -10.96 -4.67
N GLY A 45 -4.65 -11.64 -4.67
CA GLY A 45 -4.42 -12.73 -5.63
C GLY A 45 -5.35 -13.92 -5.36
N ASP A 46 -5.15 -15.01 -6.09
CA ASP A 46 -5.81 -16.29 -5.80
C ASP A 46 -5.61 -16.67 -4.33
N ASP A 47 -6.62 -17.26 -3.70
CA ASP A 47 -6.65 -17.63 -2.27
C ASP A 47 -5.42 -18.42 -1.79
N ASN A 48 -4.70 -19.06 -2.72
CA ASN A 48 -3.50 -19.85 -2.44
C ASN A 48 -2.17 -19.11 -2.64
N ASN A 49 -2.15 -17.88 -3.17
CA ASN A 49 -0.92 -17.19 -3.54
C ASN A 49 -0.94 -15.71 -3.15
N GLN A 50 -1.38 -15.43 -1.94
CA GLN A 50 -1.44 -14.07 -1.40
C GLN A 50 -0.08 -13.70 -0.83
N ASP A 51 0.76 -13.18 -1.69
CA ASP A 51 2.12 -12.80 -1.36
C ASP A 51 2.12 -11.37 -0.77
N ILE A 52 2.59 -11.27 0.46
CA ILE A 52 2.81 -9.99 1.16
C ILE A 52 3.74 -9.06 0.35
N SER A 53 4.56 -9.62 -0.52
CA SER A 53 5.47 -8.87 -1.38
C SER A 53 4.76 -7.93 -2.35
N ALA A 54 3.51 -8.21 -2.70
CA ALA A 54 2.67 -7.31 -3.50
C ALA A 54 2.42 -5.97 -2.78
N LEU A 55 2.42 -5.96 -1.45
CA LEU A 55 2.25 -4.77 -0.62
C LEU A 55 3.55 -4.07 -0.29
N VAL A 56 4.53 -4.82 0.18
CA VAL A 56 5.77 -4.27 0.76
C VAL A 56 6.97 -4.29 -0.20
N GLY A 57 6.91 -5.06 -1.29
CA GLY A 57 8.03 -5.28 -2.21
C GLY A 57 8.79 -6.58 -1.89
N LYS A 58 9.85 -6.85 -2.64
CA LYS A 58 10.63 -8.09 -2.54
C LYS A 58 12.08 -7.90 -2.93
N VAL A 59 12.92 -8.84 -2.55
CA VAL A 59 14.32 -8.89 -3.03
C VAL A 59 14.34 -9.13 -4.54
N ASN A 60 15.18 -8.38 -5.24
CA ASN A 60 15.47 -8.59 -6.64
C ASN A 60 16.60 -9.60 -6.78
N ILE A 61 16.26 -10.81 -7.17
CA ILE A 61 17.20 -11.94 -7.28
C ILE A 61 18.41 -11.61 -8.18
N ARG A 62 18.21 -10.78 -9.21
CA ARG A 62 19.29 -10.40 -10.13
C ARG A 62 20.35 -9.53 -9.46
N MET A 63 19.97 -8.80 -8.41
CA MET A 63 20.89 -7.92 -7.69
C MET A 63 21.71 -8.68 -6.64
N LEU A 64 21.36 -9.94 -6.35
CA LEU A 64 22.10 -10.78 -5.40
C LEU A 64 23.47 -11.25 -5.92
N GLU A 65 23.77 -11.01 -7.20
CA GLU A 65 25.12 -11.22 -7.75
C GLU A 65 26.10 -10.17 -7.21
N ASP A 66 25.61 -8.94 -6.98
CA ASP A 66 26.43 -7.78 -6.59
C ASP A 66 26.23 -7.34 -5.13
N TYR A 67 25.08 -7.65 -4.52
CA TYR A 67 24.67 -7.18 -3.20
C TYR A 67 24.20 -8.33 -2.31
N SER A 68 24.38 -8.21 -1.01
CA SER A 68 23.83 -9.15 -0.05
C SER A 68 22.30 -9.02 0.03
N GLN A 69 21.63 -10.07 0.51
CA GLN A 69 20.16 -10.15 0.58
C GLN A 69 19.55 -9.05 1.48
N ASP A 70 20.28 -8.60 2.48
CA ASP A 70 19.92 -7.54 3.41
C ASP A 70 20.33 -6.13 2.95
N ASP A 71 20.96 -6.02 1.77
CA ASP A 71 21.34 -4.73 1.20
C ASP A 71 20.12 -4.02 0.57
N PRO A 72 19.88 -2.73 0.88
CA PRO A 72 18.80 -1.96 0.27
C PRO A 72 18.86 -1.86 -1.26
N ASP A 73 20.03 -2.00 -1.88
CA ASP A 73 20.18 -2.02 -3.33
C ASP A 73 19.70 -3.34 -3.97
N ALA A 74 19.65 -4.43 -3.20
CA ALA A 74 19.07 -5.69 -3.65
C ALA A 74 17.55 -5.70 -3.60
N TYR A 75 16.91 -4.69 -3.01
CA TYR A 75 15.46 -4.69 -2.81
C TYR A 75 14.70 -3.93 -3.89
N SER A 76 13.59 -4.52 -4.33
CA SER A 76 12.64 -3.87 -5.23
C SER A 76 11.52 -3.20 -4.42
N PHE A 77 11.54 -1.88 -4.35
CA PHE A 77 10.49 -1.06 -3.71
C PHE A 77 9.27 -0.91 -4.62
N SER A 78 8.79 -2.02 -5.18
CA SER A 78 7.69 -2.07 -6.15
C SER A 78 6.32 -2.40 -5.54
N GLY A 79 6.26 -2.60 -4.23
CA GLY A 79 5.02 -2.92 -3.53
C GLY A 79 3.99 -1.78 -3.55
N GLY A 80 2.72 -2.14 -3.33
CA GLY A 80 1.60 -1.20 -3.34
C GLY A 80 1.77 -0.04 -2.36
N LEU A 81 2.27 -0.31 -1.15
CA LEU A 81 2.55 0.73 -0.15
C LEU A 81 3.64 1.70 -0.62
N CYS A 82 4.69 1.21 -1.28
CA CYS A 82 5.73 2.05 -1.84
C CYS A 82 5.20 3.02 -2.90
N LYS A 83 4.38 2.50 -3.83
CA LYS A 83 3.78 3.27 -4.91
C LYS A 83 2.77 4.30 -4.42
N ALA A 84 2.05 3.98 -3.34
CA ALA A 84 1.02 4.83 -2.74
C ALA A 84 1.57 5.82 -1.71
N ASN A 85 2.87 5.79 -1.43
CA ASN A 85 3.45 6.72 -0.46
C ASN A 85 3.21 8.17 -0.87
N GLN A 86 2.80 9.00 0.08
CA GLN A 86 2.30 10.38 -0.11
C GLN A 86 1.06 10.49 -1.01
N GLY A 87 0.24 9.44 -1.05
CA GLY A 87 -0.95 9.41 -1.90
C GLY A 87 -2.03 8.45 -1.42
N LEU A 88 -2.56 7.66 -2.34
CA LEU A 88 -3.71 6.78 -2.11
C LEU A 88 -3.41 5.35 -2.52
N MET A 89 -3.68 4.42 -1.62
CA MET A 89 -3.74 2.99 -1.92
C MET A 89 -5.19 2.52 -1.97
N GLU A 90 -5.62 2.01 -3.12
CA GLU A 90 -6.88 1.31 -3.28
C GLU A 90 -6.66 -0.20 -3.07
N PHE A 91 -7.36 -0.78 -2.09
CA PHE A 91 -7.34 -2.22 -1.87
C PHE A 91 -8.71 -2.81 -2.23
N VAL A 92 -8.75 -3.52 -3.35
CA VAL A 92 -9.98 -4.14 -3.87
C VAL A 92 -10.25 -5.42 -3.11
N GLU A 93 -11.50 -5.63 -2.69
CA GLU A 93 -11.96 -6.86 -2.01
C GLU A 93 -11.07 -7.26 -0.83
N MET A 94 -10.70 -6.30 0.00
CA MET A 94 -9.71 -6.44 1.07
C MET A 94 -9.99 -7.61 2.01
N PHE A 95 -11.27 -7.89 2.32
CA PHE A 95 -11.63 -8.95 3.29
C PHE A 95 -11.53 -10.37 2.74
N LYS A 96 -11.20 -10.54 1.45
CA LYS A 96 -10.79 -11.84 0.90
C LYS A 96 -9.35 -12.19 1.28
N ALA A 97 -8.53 -11.18 1.57
CA ALA A 97 -7.14 -11.40 1.95
C ALA A 97 -7.02 -11.98 3.36
N PRO A 98 -6.09 -12.93 3.61
CA PRO A 98 -5.81 -13.40 4.95
C PRO A 98 -5.31 -12.27 5.83
N ILE A 99 -5.66 -12.30 7.12
CA ILE A 99 -5.27 -11.27 8.10
C ILE A 99 -3.75 -11.03 8.13
N LYS A 100 -2.94 -12.06 7.88
CA LYS A 100 -1.48 -11.95 7.84
C LYS A 100 -0.97 -11.00 6.75
N VAL A 101 -1.65 -10.97 5.59
CA VAL A 101 -1.33 -10.07 4.47
C VAL A 101 -1.74 -8.64 4.81
N LEU A 102 -2.75 -8.46 5.64
CA LEU A 102 -3.25 -7.14 6.02
C LEU A 102 -2.44 -6.47 7.14
N HIS A 103 -1.61 -7.21 7.88
CA HIS A 103 -0.79 -6.65 8.97
C HIS A 103 0.09 -5.47 8.57
N PRO A 104 0.81 -5.48 7.42
CA PRO A 104 1.59 -4.32 7.01
C PRO A 104 0.77 -3.05 6.81
N LEU A 105 -0.51 -3.17 6.44
CA LEU A 105 -1.41 -2.02 6.30
C LEU A 105 -1.68 -1.37 7.65
N LEU A 106 -1.83 -2.17 8.71
CA LEU A 106 -2.03 -1.66 10.07
C LEU A 106 -0.79 -0.91 10.55
N THR A 107 0.38 -1.52 10.41
CA THR A 107 1.63 -0.89 10.81
C THR A 107 1.87 0.39 10.03
N ALA A 108 1.66 0.37 8.71
CA ALA A 108 1.81 1.53 7.85
C ALA A 108 0.92 2.70 8.26
N THR A 109 -0.34 2.43 8.61
CA THR A 109 -1.29 3.49 9.00
C THR A 109 -1.12 3.98 10.43
N GLN A 110 -0.67 3.13 11.35
CA GLN A 110 -0.53 3.48 12.76
C GLN A 110 0.84 4.09 13.09
N GLU A 111 1.89 3.50 12.56
CA GLU A 111 3.27 3.86 12.89
C GLU A 111 3.91 4.74 11.81
N GLY A 112 3.23 4.95 10.68
CA GLY A 112 3.78 5.69 9.55
C GLY A 112 4.95 4.98 8.86
N ASN A 113 5.05 3.67 9.03
CA ASN A 113 6.09 2.85 8.41
C ASN A 113 5.64 1.39 8.29
N TYR A 114 6.32 0.60 7.48
CA TYR A 114 6.13 -0.85 7.38
C TYR A 114 7.47 -1.56 7.19
N ASN A 115 7.54 -2.80 7.66
CA ASN A 115 8.74 -3.61 7.53
C ASN A 115 8.82 -4.28 6.16
N THR A 116 10.02 -4.37 5.64
CA THR A 116 10.33 -5.16 4.44
C THR A 116 10.30 -6.66 4.74
N THR A 117 10.22 -7.50 3.69
CA THR A 117 10.17 -8.96 3.87
C THR A 117 11.46 -9.55 4.40
N GLU A 118 12.60 -8.94 4.14
CA GLU A 118 13.94 -9.52 4.39
C GLU A 118 14.72 -8.80 5.50
N GLY A 119 14.03 -8.11 6.39
CA GLY A 119 14.70 -7.51 7.55
C GLY A 119 15.61 -6.31 7.26
N MET A 120 15.54 -5.74 6.06
CA MET A 120 16.32 -4.55 5.68
C MET A 120 15.96 -3.28 6.45
N GLY A 121 15.00 -3.38 7.33
CA GLY A 121 14.49 -2.25 8.09
C GLY A 121 13.11 -1.80 7.66
N SER A 122 12.73 -0.66 8.19
CA SER A 122 11.40 -0.08 8.04
C SER A 122 11.39 0.95 6.93
N VAL A 123 10.35 0.92 6.10
CA VAL A 123 10.10 1.90 5.03
C VAL A 123 9.02 2.86 5.50
N PRO A 124 9.26 4.17 5.46
CA PRO A 124 8.25 5.15 5.85
C PRO A 124 7.05 5.14 4.89
N PHE A 125 5.87 5.32 5.46
CA PHE A 125 4.61 5.44 4.73
C PHE A 125 3.79 6.61 5.26
N ASP A 126 3.38 7.48 4.35
CA ASP A 126 2.47 8.58 4.62
C ASP A 126 1.45 8.62 3.48
N GLY A 127 0.24 8.14 3.73
CA GLY A 127 -0.78 8.04 2.71
C GLY A 127 -2.11 7.54 3.26
N VAL A 128 -3.12 7.54 2.39
CA VAL A 128 -4.46 7.05 2.70
C VAL A 128 -4.67 5.67 2.09
N ILE A 129 -5.22 4.76 2.87
CA ILE A 129 -5.63 3.44 2.39
C ILE A 129 -7.15 3.43 2.31
N LEU A 130 -7.66 3.24 1.10
CA LEU A 130 -9.07 3.06 0.82
C LEU A 130 -9.30 1.62 0.38
N ALA A 131 -10.17 0.93 1.09
CA ALA A 131 -10.49 -0.45 0.75
C ALA A 131 -12.00 -0.61 0.52
N HIS A 132 -12.38 -1.54 -0.31
CA HIS A 132 -13.77 -1.92 -0.48
C HIS A 132 -13.93 -3.43 -0.47
N SER A 133 -15.11 -3.86 -0.10
CA SER A 133 -15.51 -5.27 -0.06
C SER A 133 -17.04 -5.37 -0.12
N ASN A 134 -17.54 -6.56 -0.34
CA ASN A 134 -18.97 -6.82 -0.29
C ASN A 134 -19.45 -7.14 1.14
N GLU A 135 -20.76 -7.09 1.36
CA GLU A 135 -21.37 -7.30 2.67
C GLU A 135 -21.11 -8.72 3.23
N SER A 136 -21.10 -9.74 2.38
CA SER A 136 -20.92 -11.13 2.82
C SER A 136 -19.51 -11.39 3.33
N GLU A 137 -18.50 -10.88 2.64
CA GLU A 137 -17.09 -10.95 3.06
C GLU A 137 -16.85 -10.14 4.35
N TRP A 138 -17.45 -8.96 4.44
CA TRP A 138 -17.43 -8.16 5.65
C TRP A 138 -17.99 -8.93 6.84
N GLN A 139 -19.16 -9.57 6.72
CA GLN A 139 -19.77 -10.35 7.80
C GLN A 139 -18.89 -11.54 8.21
N THR A 140 -18.32 -12.24 7.25
CA THR A 140 -17.40 -13.35 7.50
C THR A 140 -16.16 -12.87 8.24
N PHE A 141 -15.55 -11.79 7.80
CA PHE A 141 -14.35 -11.21 8.41
C PHE A 141 -14.63 -10.71 9.84
N ARG A 142 -15.75 -10.02 10.05
CA ARG A 142 -16.18 -9.48 11.33
C ARG A 142 -16.46 -10.56 12.37
N ASN A 143 -17.04 -11.69 11.98
CA ASN A 143 -17.38 -12.77 12.88
C ASN A 143 -16.17 -13.58 13.37
N ASN A 144 -15.00 -13.37 12.77
CA ASN A 144 -13.77 -14.00 13.19
C ASN A 144 -13.09 -13.16 14.30
N LYS A 145 -13.05 -13.71 15.52
CA LYS A 145 -12.45 -13.04 16.70
C LYS A 145 -10.97 -12.65 16.51
N HIS A 146 -10.23 -13.37 15.66
CA HIS A 146 -8.83 -13.03 15.37
C HIS A 146 -8.67 -11.71 14.61
N ASN A 147 -9.74 -11.19 14.03
CA ASN A 147 -9.72 -9.97 13.25
C ASN A 147 -10.11 -8.72 14.06
N GLU A 148 -10.48 -8.89 15.34
CA GLU A 148 -10.96 -7.79 16.20
C GLU A 148 -9.95 -6.63 16.25
N ALA A 149 -8.69 -6.93 16.48
CA ALA A 149 -7.64 -5.92 16.52
C ALA A 149 -7.46 -5.15 15.20
N PHE A 150 -7.81 -5.74 14.07
CA PHE A 150 -7.83 -5.07 12.77
C PHE A 150 -9.06 -4.16 12.65
N LEU A 151 -10.23 -4.68 13.05
CA LEU A 151 -11.50 -3.97 12.95
C LEU A 151 -11.53 -2.68 13.77
N ASP A 152 -10.89 -2.66 14.93
CA ASP A 152 -10.79 -1.49 15.80
C ASP A 152 -10.00 -0.32 15.16
N ARG A 153 -9.30 -0.59 14.07
CA ARG A 153 -8.43 0.37 13.39
C ARG A 153 -8.96 0.82 12.04
N VAL A 154 -10.05 0.22 11.59
CA VAL A 154 -10.64 0.48 10.28
C VAL A 154 -11.92 1.30 10.42
N TYR A 155 -12.01 2.38 9.67
CA TYR A 155 -13.23 3.17 9.60
C TYR A 155 -14.17 2.58 8.54
N ILE A 156 -15.31 2.05 8.96
CA ILE A 156 -16.27 1.39 8.07
C ILE A 156 -17.31 2.39 7.59
N VAL A 157 -17.42 2.52 6.27
CA VAL A 157 -18.47 3.29 5.61
C VAL A 157 -19.37 2.34 4.83
N LYS A 158 -20.62 2.24 5.22
CA LYS A 158 -21.60 1.45 4.50
C LYS A 158 -22.20 2.29 3.38
N VAL A 159 -22.02 1.84 2.13
CA VAL A 159 -22.60 2.47 0.95
C VAL A 159 -23.84 1.69 0.55
N PRO A 160 -25.05 2.23 0.72
CA PRO A 160 -26.28 1.56 0.33
C PRO A 160 -26.46 1.56 -1.20
N TYR A 161 -27.25 0.62 -1.70
CA TYR A 161 -27.71 0.68 -3.08
C TYR A 161 -28.63 1.89 -3.30
N CYS A 162 -28.52 2.51 -4.46
CA CYS A 162 -29.51 3.49 -4.92
C CYS A 162 -30.82 2.76 -5.25
N VAL A 163 -31.85 2.93 -4.41
CA VAL A 163 -33.17 2.32 -4.61
C VAL A 163 -34.20 3.32 -5.14
N ARG A 164 -33.82 4.60 -5.30
CA ARG A 164 -34.69 5.65 -5.82
C ARG A 164 -34.36 5.95 -7.28
N VAL A 165 -35.36 5.92 -8.12
CA VAL A 165 -35.22 6.23 -9.56
C VAL A 165 -34.59 7.59 -9.80
N THR A 166 -34.91 8.59 -8.97
CA THR A 166 -34.34 9.95 -9.07
C THR A 166 -32.82 9.96 -8.86
N GLU A 167 -32.32 9.19 -7.91
CA GLU A 167 -30.89 9.07 -7.63
C GLU A 167 -30.17 8.32 -8.75
N GLU A 168 -30.79 7.27 -9.28
CA GLU A 168 -30.27 6.50 -10.40
C GLU A 168 -30.16 7.35 -11.68
N ILE A 169 -31.15 8.18 -11.97
CA ILE A 169 -31.12 9.14 -13.08
C ILE A 169 -29.91 10.10 -12.95
N GLU A 170 -29.63 10.58 -11.75
CA GLU A 170 -28.47 11.47 -11.54
C GLU A 170 -27.13 10.75 -11.76
N ILE A 171 -27.04 9.48 -11.41
CA ILE A 171 -25.86 8.64 -11.69
C ILE A 171 -25.67 8.52 -13.21
N TYR A 172 -26.71 8.17 -13.96
CA TYR A 172 -26.63 8.09 -15.43
C TYR A 172 -26.29 9.42 -16.09
N ARG A 173 -26.87 10.52 -15.62
CA ARG A 173 -26.50 11.86 -16.11
C ARG A 173 -25.02 12.18 -15.90
N LYS A 174 -24.47 11.77 -14.75
CA LYS A 174 -23.06 11.96 -14.44
C LYS A 174 -22.15 11.15 -15.36
N LEU A 175 -22.49 9.89 -15.59
CA LEU A 175 -21.76 9.00 -16.49
C LEU A 175 -21.75 9.53 -17.94
N LEU A 176 -22.91 9.96 -18.44
CA LEU A 176 -23.04 10.50 -19.79
C LEU A 176 -22.32 11.84 -20.03
N LYS A 177 -22.09 12.63 -18.97
CA LYS A 177 -21.31 13.87 -19.08
C LYS A 177 -19.80 13.64 -19.18
N HIS A 178 -19.31 12.47 -18.79
CA HIS A 178 -17.90 12.12 -18.82
C HIS A 178 -17.53 11.14 -19.95
N SER A 179 -18.49 10.73 -20.74
CA SER A 179 -18.35 10.00 -21.98
C SER A 179 -18.25 10.95 -23.18
#